data_97b90a2b6845170e265499c153ebba24
#
_entry.id   97b90a2b6845170e265499c153ebba24
#
_cell.length_a   1.000
_cell.length_b   1.000
_cell.length_c   1.000
_cell.angle_alpha   90.00
_cell.angle_beta   90.00
_cell.angle_gamma   90.00
#
_symmetry.space_group_name_H-M   'P 1'
#
loop_
_entity.id
_entity.type
_entity.pdbx_description
1 polymer ?
#
loop_
_entity_poly.entity_id
_entity_poly.type
_entity_poly.pdbx_seq_one_letter_code
_entity_poly.pdbx_strand_id
1 'polypeptide(L)'
;MVVIRLSRGGSKGRPFFNIVVADKRVRRDGRFIERLGFYNPTAKESEEGLRIAQDRLTYWKSVGAQASPTVDRLIKQAASKQAA
;
A
#
# COMPACT_ATOMS: atom_id res chain seq x y z
N MET A 1 -9.62 -15.31 -0.18
CA MET A 1 -9.98 -13.89 -0.01
C MET A 1 -8.75 -13.03 -0.30
N VAL A 2 -8.93 -11.97 -1.08
CA VAL A 2 -7.83 -11.09 -1.48
C VAL A 2 -7.88 -9.81 -0.67
N VAL A 3 -6.73 -9.40 -0.16
CA VAL A 3 -6.62 -8.20 0.67
C VAL A 3 -5.53 -7.28 0.13
N ILE A 4 -5.69 -5.99 0.39
CA ILE A 4 -4.68 -4.97 0.11
C ILE A 4 -4.05 -4.61 1.45
N ARG A 5 -2.75 -4.83 1.57
CA ARG A 5 -2.05 -4.66 2.85
C ARG A 5 -0.63 -4.16 2.65
N LEU A 6 0.01 -3.79 3.77
CA LEU A 6 1.40 -3.39 3.75
C LEU A 6 2.31 -4.60 3.92
N SER A 7 3.36 -4.63 3.12
CA SER A 7 4.44 -5.61 3.24
C SER A 7 5.72 -4.84 3.54
N ARG A 8 6.44 -5.26 4.57
CA ARG A 8 7.66 -4.57 4.97
C ARG A 8 8.78 -4.83 3.98
N GLY A 9 9.41 -3.74 3.51
CA GLY A 9 10.64 -3.80 2.73
C GLY A 9 11.68 -2.88 3.34
N GLY A 10 12.77 -2.65 2.64
CA GLY A 10 13.81 -1.75 3.09
C GLY A 10 14.80 -2.38 4.06
N SER A 11 15.78 -1.60 4.50
CA SER A 11 16.83 -2.06 5.38
C SER A 11 16.47 -1.88 6.85
N LYS A 12 17.24 -2.54 7.71
CA LYS A 12 17.11 -2.41 9.16
C LYS A 12 17.32 -0.94 9.55
N GLY A 13 16.41 -0.39 10.33
CA GLY A 13 16.47 1.00 10.75
C GLY A 13 15.84 2.01 9.81
N ARG A 14 15.43 1.57 8.60
CA ARG A 14 14.71 2.41 7.65
C ARG A 14 13.44 1.70 7.21
N PRO A 15 12.35 1.84 7.97
CA PRO A 15 11.10 1.18 7.61
C PRO A 15 10.59 1.69 6.28
N PHE A 16 10.26 0.76 5.41
CA PHE A 16 9.70 1.03 4.10
C PHE A 16 8.65 -0.03 3.84
N PHE A 17 7.49 0.38 3.38
CA PHE A 17 6.38 -0.54 3.17
C PHE A 17 5.92 -0.52 1.72
N ASN A 18 5.72 -1.69 1.16
CA ASN A 18 5.04 -1.84 -0.12
C ASN A 18 3.56 -2.03 0.12
N ILE A 19 2.73 -1.39 -0.69
CA ILE A 19 1.29 -1.59 -0.67
C ILE A 19 1.00 -2.68 -1.69
N VAL A 20 0.54 -3.85 -1.23
CA VAL A 20 0.44 -5.03 -2.08
C VAL A 20 -0.94 -5.67 -1.98
N VAL A 21 -1.32 -6.35 -3.07
CA VAL A 21 -2.50 -7.21 -3.11
C VAL A 21 -2.04 -8.63 -2.89
N ALA A 22 -2.62 -9.32 -1.93
CA ALA A 22 -2.22 -10.68 -1.60
C ALA A 22 -3.40 -11.52 -1.11
N ASP A 23 -3.22 -12.84 -1.16
CA ASP A 23 -4.18 -13.74 -0.54
C ASP A 23 -4.07 -13.60 0.97
N LYS A 24 -5.21 -13.48 1.65
CA LYS A 24 -5.28 -13.30 3.10
C LYS A 24 -4.53 -14.38 3.88
N ARG A 25 -4.43 -15.57 3.31
CA ARG A 25 -3.76 -16.72 3.95
C ARG A 25 -2.23 -16.65 3.89
N VAL A 26 -1.69 -15.79 3.03
CA VAL A 26 -0.24 -15.65 2.87
C VAL A 26 0.31 -14.73 3.96
N ARG A 27 1.53 -15.01 4.44
CA ARG A 27 2.20 -14.18 5.43
C ARG A 27 2.36 -12.74 4.93
N ARG A 28 2.36 -11.78 5.87
CA ARG A 28 2.47 -10.36 5.55
C ARG A 28 3.65 -10.04 4.63
N ASP A 29 4.79 -10.67 4.85
CA ASP A 29 6.01 -10.43 4.06
C ASP A 29 6.27 -11.55 3.05
N GLY A 30 5.25 -12.40 2.78
CA GLY A 30 5.35 -13.46 1.81
C GLY A 30 4.95 -13.01 0.41
N ARG A 31 4.57 -13.98 -0.42
CA ARG A 31 4.17 -13.70 -1.80
C ARG A 31 2.98 -12.76 -1.88
N PHE A 32 3.01 -11.90 -2.88
CA PHE A 32 1.87 -11.05 -3.20
C PHE A 32 1.53 -11.19 -4.69
N ILE A 33 0.29 -10.77 -5.02
CA ILE A 33 -0.22 -10.86 -6.39
C ILE A 33 0.28 -9.68 -7.21
N GLU A 34 0.18 -8.47 -6.64
CA GLU A 34 0.56 -7.25 -7.34
C GLU A 34 0.98 -6.18 -6.33
N ARG A 35 1.93 -5.35 -6.72
CA ARG A 35 2.34 -4.19 -5.92
C ARG A 35 1.61 -2.96 -6.46
N LEU A 36 0.89 -2.27 -5.57
CA LEU A 36 0.13 -1.08 -5.93
C LEU A 36 0.89 0.22 -5.69
N GLY A 37 1.87 0.20 -4.80
CA GLY A 37 2.61 1.40 -4.45
C GLY A 37 3.50 1.19 -3.25
N PHE A 38 3.83 2.29 -2.58
CA PHE A 38 4.71 2.22 -1.42
C PHE A 38 4.34 3.28 -0.39
N TYR A 39 4.81 3.08 0.83
CA TYR A 39 4.70 4.04 1.92
C TYR A 39 6.03 4.12 2.66
N ASN A 40 6.59 5.32 2.73
CA ASN A 40 7.84 5.58 3.45
C ASN A 40 7.56 6.56 4.58
N PRO A 41 7.36 6.10 5.83
CA PRO A 41 7.02 6.98 6.94
C PRO A 41 8.16 7.91 7.36
N THR A 42 9.39 7.63 6.91
CA THR A 42 10.56 8.44 7.25
C THR A 42 11.00 9.35 6.09
N ALA A 43 10.18 9.49 5.05
CA ALA A 43 10.50 10.33 3.91
C ALA A 43 10.61 11.80 4.33
N LYS A 44 11.61 12.50 3.80
CA LYS A 44 11.76 13.94 3.98
C LYS A 44 10.74 14.68 3.13
N GLU A 45 10.52 15.97 3.41
CA GLU A 45 9.55 16.78 2.67
C GLU A 45 9.83 16.79 1.16
N SER A 46 11.09 16.72 0.77
CA SER A 46 11.49 16.69 -0.64
C SER A 46 11.32 15.31 -1.29
N GLU A 47 11.00 14.30 -0.51
CA GLU A 47 10.84 12.92 -0.99
C GLU A 47 9.37 12.53 -1.04
N GLU A 48 9.03 11.65 -2.00
CA GLU A 48 7.69 11.09 -2.07
C GLU A 48 7.53 10.03 -0.99
N GLY A 49 6.68 10.28 0.01
CA GLY A 49 6.48 9.38 1.12
C GLY A 49 5.36 8.36 0.93
N LEU A 50 4.50 8.59 -0.06
CA LEU A 50 3.35 7.72 -0.31
C LEU A 50 2.97 7.80 -1.77
N ARG A 51 2.84 6.65 -2.40
CA ARG A 51 2.39 6.56 -3.79
C ARG A 51 1.51 5.34 -3.97
N ILE A 52 0.38 5.52 -4.66
CA ILE A 52 -0.56 4.44 -4.95
C ILE A 52 -1.02 4.55 -6.39
N ALA A 53 -0.98 3.42 -7.12
CA ALA A 53 -1.54 3.34 -8.46
C ALA A 53 -3.07 3.28 -8.35
N GLN A 54 -3.73 4.42 -8.54
CA GLN A 54 -5.17 4.55 -8.31
C GLN A 54 -6.01 3.66 -9.25
N ASP A 55 -5.59 3.52 -10.50
CA ASP A 55 -6.28 2.67 -11.45
C ASP A 55 -6.27 1.21 -11.03
N ARG A 56 -5.14 0.72 -10.56
CA ARG A 56 -5.02 -0.66 -10.08
C ARG A 56 -5.77 -0.84 -8.75
N LEU A 57 -5.71 0.14 -7.88
CA LEU A 57 -6.45 0.12 -6.63
C LEU A 57 -7.95 0.00 -6.90
N THR A 58 -8.47 0.82 -7.83
CA THR A 58 -9.88 0.80 -8.22
C THR A 58 -10.25 -0.57 -8.78
N TYR A 59 -9.41 -1.13 -9.64
CA TYR A 59 -9.64 -2.46 -10.19
C TYR A 59 -9.79 -3.51 -9.09
N TRP A 60 -8.84 -3.58 -8.16
CA TRP A 60 -8.87 -4.60 -7.12
C TRP A 60 -10.05 -4.42 -6.17
N LYS A 61 -10.41 -3.19 -5.85
CA LYS A 61 -11.60 -2.94 -5.04
C LYS A 61 -12.88 -3.38 -5.76
N SER A 62 -12.93 -3.18 -7.07
CA SER A 62 -14.11 -3.55 -7.86
C SER A 62 -14.31 -5.06 -7.91
N VAL A 63 -13.25 -5.84 -7.78
CA VAL A 63 -13.34 -7.31 -7.76
C VAL A 63 -13.38 -7.89 -6.34
N GLY A 64 -13.59 -7.04 -5.33
CA GLY A 64 -13.85 -7.49 -3.96
C GLY A 64 -12.66 -7.53 -3.03
N ALA A 65 -11.52 -7.02 -3.43
CA ALA A 65 -10.36 -6.95 -2.53
C ALA A 65 -10.65 -5.98 -1.38
N GLN A 66 -10.26 -6.38 -0.17
CA GLN A 66 -10.49 -5.57 1.03
C GLN A 66 -9.18 -4.96 1.50
N ALA A 67 -9.19 -3.65 1.76
CA ALA A 67 -8.03 -2.96 2.28
C ALA A 67 -7.99 -3.07 3.80
N SER A 68 -6.78 -3.24 4.36
CA SER A 68 -6.61 -3.20 5.81
C SER A 68 -6.90 -1.79 6.32
N PRO A 69 -7.25 -1.61 7.62
CA PRO A 69 -7.51 -0.27 8.16
C PRO A 69 -6.36 0.71 7.93
N THR A 70 -5.13 0.25 8.07
CA THR A 70 -3.95 1.09 7.84
C THR A 70 -3.87 1.54 6.38
N VAL A 71 -4.08 0.61 5.43
CA VAL A 71 -4.07 0.92 4.01
C VAL A 71 -5.20 1.87 3.66
N ASP A 72 -6.40 1.66 4.21
CA ASP A 72 -7.53 2.57 3.98
C ASP A 72 -7.18 4.01 4.37
N ARG A 73 -6.52 4.19 5.51
CA ARG A 73 -6.08 5.51 5.95
C ARG A 73 -5.07 6.11 4.98
N LEU A 74 -4.13 5.30 4.49
CA LEU A 74 -3.13 5.76 3.53
C LEU A 74 -3.76 6.12 2.18
N ILE A 75 -4.78 5.37 1.75
CA ILE A 75 -5.52 5.67 0.52
C ILE A 75 -6.17 7.04 0.61
N LYS A 76 -6.82 7.33 1.74
CA LYS A 76 -7.46 8.62 1.96
C LYS A 76 -6.43 9.76 1.98
N GLN A 77 -5.28 9.52 2.59
CA GLN A 77 -4.20 10.50 2.64
C GLN A 77 -3.65 10.78 1.25
N ALA A 78 -3.46 9.75 0.43
CA ALA A 78 -2.96 9.90 -0.93
C ALA A 78 -3.96 10.66 -1.81
N ALA A 79 -5.25 10.36 -1.67
CA ALA A 79 -6.30 11.07 -2.41
C ALA A 79 -6.34 12.54 -2.03
N SER A 80 -6.18 12.86 -0.75
CA SER A 80 -6.14 14.25 -0.27
C SER A 80 -4.96 15.01 -0.86
N LYS A 81 -3.77 14.38 -0.93
CA LYS A 81 -2.60 15.00 -1.52
C LYS A 81 -2.76 15.26 -3.02
N GLN A 82 -3.39 14.33 -3.73
CA GLN A 82 -3.61 14.47 -5.16
C GLN A 82 -4.69 15.51 -5.48
N ALA A 83 -5.64 15.72 -4.57
CA ALA A 83 -6.69 16.71 -4.73
C ALA A 83 -6.21 18.14 -4.44
N ALA A 84 -5.11 18.25 -3.73
CA ALA A 84 -4.49 19.56 -3.47
C ALA A 84 -3.55 19.94 -4.61
#